data_17ef125f656465ca9237ef99a4ae877e
#
_entry.id   17ef125f656465ca9237ef99a4ae877e
#
_cell.length_a   1.000
_cell.length_b   1.000
_cell.length_c   1.000
_cell.angle_alpha   90.00
_cell.angle_beta   90.00
_cell.angle_gamma   90.00
#
_symmetry.space_group_name_H-M   'P 1'
#
loop_
_entity.id
_entity.type
_entity.pdbx_description
1 polymer ?
#
loop_
_entity_poly.entity_id
_entity_poly.type
_entity_poly.pdbx_seq_one_letter_code
_entity_poly.pdbx_strand_id
1 'polypeptide(L)'
;AVQGETGGLKYIPSPTFAQKMLRADEVIQDRYDELKNYALRFKKLKSRISKKFDSINKGRLQFVKLSVAGKTLKLYLNMDIATTDPKFHCKDMRDKKTYVTVPVLLRIKSGRAMRYAKILIDQCAESHGLVENKKFQEVDAIGMVENFLYKQNEGEEEEA
;
A
#
# COMPACT_ATOMS: atom_id res chain seq x y z
N ALA A 1 10.74 20.35 -29.48
CA ALA A 1 10.88 20.40 -29.13
C ALA A 1 10.92 20.49 -29.00
N VAL A 2 10.99 20.76 -28.94
CA VAL A 2 11.18 20.77 -28.60
C VAL A 2 11.47 20.73 -28.34
N GLN A 3 11.69 20.80 -28.29
CA GLN A 3 12.05 20.75 -27.79
C GLN A 3 12.27 20.94 -27.43
N GLY A 4 12.35 21.23 -27.56
CA GLY A 4 12.66 21.49 -26.98
C GLY A 4 12.63 21.82 -26.69
N GLU A 5 12.67 22.25 -26.91
CA GLU A 5 12.57 22.45 -26.46
C GLU A 5 12.70 21.95 -25.75
N THR A 6 13.14 21.53 -26.31
CA THR A 6 13.20 21.05 -25.18
C THR A 6 13.43 21.85 -24.04
N GLY A 7 13.94 22.89 -24.09
CA GLY A 7 13.97 23.87 -23.02
C GLY A 7 12.66 24.16 -22.36
N GLY A 8 11.60 23.81 -23.00
CA GLY A 8 10.28 23.88 -22.42
C GLY A 8 9.86 22.71 -21.54
N LEU A 9 10.71 21.71 -21.48
CA LEU A 9 10.38 20.50 -20.70
C LEU A 9 10.68 20.75 -19.22
N LYS A 10 9.64 21.02 -18.47
CA LYS A 10 9.74 21.08 -17.02
C LYS A 10 9.69 19.68 -16.45
N TYR A 11 10.44 19.45 -15.38
CA TYR A 11 10.34 18.19 -14.65
C TYR A 11 8.93 18.05 -14.08
N ILE A 12 8.26 16.96 -14.45
CA ILE A 12 6.97 16.60 -13.89
C ILE A 12 7.18 15.40 -12.99
N PRO A 13 7.03 15.55 -11.66
CA PRO A 13 7.21 14.43 -10.75
C PRO A 13 6.23 13.31 -11.07
N SER A 14 6.64 12.07 -10.86
CA SER A 14 5.74 10.92 -10.94
C SER A 14 4.61 11.11 -9.95
N PRO A 15 3.37 10.67 -10.29
CA PRO A 15 2.26 10.75 -9.34
C PRO A 15 2.58 10.03 -8.04
N THR A 16 2.17 10.61 -6.92
CA THR A 16 2.31 9.99 -5.61
C THR A 16 1.27 8.88 -5.45
N PHE A 17 1.44 8.05 -4.42
CA PHE A 17 0.46 7.03 -4.06
C PHE A 17 -0.94 7.64 -3.89
N ALA A 18 -1.04 8.74 -3.14
CA ALA A 18 -2.33 9.40 -2.89
C ALA A 18 -2.99 9.84 -4.19
N GLN A 19 -2.23 10.47 -5.10
CA GLN A 19 -2.75 10.90 -6.38
C GLN A 19 -3.22 9.72 -7.23
N LYS A 20 -2.43 8.65 -7.28
CA LYS A 20 -2.80 7.44 -8.03
C LYS A 20 -4.06 6.80 -7.46
N MET A 21 -4.16 6.71 -6.13
CA MET A 21 -5.31 6.09 -5.49
C MET A 21 -6.59 6.89 -5.73
N LEU A 22 -6.52 8.22 -5.64
CA LEU A 22 -7.70 9.04 -5.89
C LEU A 22 -8.13 9.06 -7.35
N ARG A 23 -7.21 8.77 -8.28
CA ARG A 23 -7.51 8.63 -9.70
C ARG A 23 -7.96 7.22 -10.09
N ALA A 24 -7.76 6.25 -9.21
CA ALA A 24 -8.13 4.86 -9.47
C ALA A 24 -9.65 4.71 -9.52
N ASP A 25 -10.11 3.65 -10.21
CA ASP A 25 -11.53 3.39 -10.27
C ASP A 25 -12.09 2.92 -8.92
N GLU A 26 -13.40 2.89 -8.81
CA GLU A 26 -14.09 2.54 -7.56
C GLU A 26 -13.75 1.14 -7.08
N VAL A 27 -13.58 0.20 -8.00
CA VAL A 27 -13.25 -1.20 -7.65
C VAL A 27 -11.91 -1.26 -6.92
N ILE A 28 -10.91 -0.52 -7.41
CA ILE A 28 -9.58 -0.50 -6.78
C ILE A 28 -9.65 0.21 -5.43
N GLN A 29 -10.37 1.32 -5.36
CA GLN A 29 -10.54 2.05 -4.10
C GLN A 29 -11.25 1.19 -3.05
N ASP A 30 -12.27 0.45 -3.42
CA ASP A 30 -12.98 -0.45 -2.52
C ASP A 30 -12.07 -1.59 -2.05
N ARG A 31 -11.27 -2.16 -2.94
CA ARG A 31 -10.30 -3.20 -2.58
C ARG A 31 -9.24 -2.69 -1.62
N TYR A 32 -8.75 -1.48 -1.86
CA TYR A 32 -7.78 -0.85 -0.97
C TYR A 32 -8.38 -0.65 0.42
N ASP A 33 -9.58 -0.10 0.50
CA ASP A 33 -10.27 0.11 1.76
C ASP A 33 -10.47 -1.21 2.52
N GLU A 34 -10.93 -2.23 1.83
CA GLU A 34 -11.17 -3.54 2.42
C GLU A 34 -9.89 -4.17 2.97
N LEU A 35 -8.81 -4.16 2.19
CA LEU A 35 -7.54 -4.75 2.64
C LEU A 35 -6.85 -3.94 3.72
N LYS A 36 -6.92 -2.63 3.64
CA LYS A 36 -6.36 -1.76 4.68
C LYS A 36 -7.03 -2.05 6.02
N ASN A 37 -8.35 -2.13 6.04
CA ASN A 37 -9.08 -2.44 7.26
C ASN A 37 -8.78 -3.85 7.74
N TYR A 38 -8.68 -4.80 6.82
CA TYR A 38 -8.35 -6.17 7.18
C TYR A 38 -6.98 -6.26 7.86
N ALA A 39 -5.99 -5.56 7.32
CA ALA A 39 -4.64 -5.54 7.90
C ALA A 39 -4.59 -4.78 9.23
N LEU A 40 -5.34 -3.69 9.36
CA LEU A 40 -5.35 -2.86 10.56
C LEU A 40 -6.06 -3.50 11.75
N ARG A 41 -6.81 -4.59 11.54
CA ARG A 41 -7.61 -5.19 12.61
C ARG A 41 -6.80 -5.85 13.73
N PHE A 42 -5.49 -5.95 13.58
CA PHE A 42 -4.60 -6.45 14.63
C PHE A 42 -4.19 -5.33 15.58
N LYS A 43 -3.89 -5.68 16.84
CA LYS A 43 -3.55 -4.70 17.88
C LYS A 43 -2.28 -3.92 17.55
N LYS A 44 -2.28 -2.64 17.87
CA LYS A 44 -1.11 -1.75 17.82
C LYS A 44 -0.59 -1.45 16.41
N LEU A 45 -1.36 -1.77 15.38
CA LEU A 45 -0.97 -1.41 14.01
C LEU A 45 -1.44 -0.01 13.66
N LYS A 46 -0.60 0.71 12.93
CA LYS A 46 -0.90 2.06 12.46
C LYS A 46 -0.54 2.21 11.00
N SER A 47 -1.36 2.93 10.28
CA SER A 47 -1.14 3.29 8.88
C SER A 47 -0.28 4.54 8.80
N ARG A 48 0.69 4.53 7.90
CA ARG A 48 1.47 5.72 7.55
C ARG A 48 1.52 5.85 6.04
N ILE A 49 0.76 6.82 5.53
CA ILE A 49 0.75 7.13 4.11
C ILE A 49 1.95 8.00 3.79
N SER A 50 2.68 7.64 2.73
CA SER A 50 3.84 8.36 2.25
C SER A 50 3.69 8.64 0.75
N LYS A 51 4.71 9.21 0.13
CA LYS A 51 4.67 9.50 -1.30
C LYS A 51 4.53 8.25 -2.17
N LYS A 52 5.05 7.10 -1.72
CA LYS A 52 5.11 5.88 -2.54
C LYS A 52 4.09 4.83 -2.17
N PHE A 53 3.67 4.77 -0.91
CA PHE A 53 2.78 3.69 -0.46
C PHE A 53 2.16 4.00 0.90
N ASP A 54 1.21 3.16 1.29
CA ASP A 54 0.64 3.14 2.62
C ASP A 54 1.30 2.00 3.39
N SER A 55 2.06 2.33 4.45
CA SER A 55 2.73 1.35 5.30
C SER A 55 1.91 1.10 6.55
N ILE A 56 1.67 -0.16 6.87
CA ILE A 56 0.97 -0.55 8.10
C ILE A 56 1.99 -1.25 8.99
N ASN A 57 2.27 -0.62 10.15
CA ASN A 57 3.38 -1.02 11.01
C ASN A 57 2.96 -1.11 12.47
N LYS A 58 3.65 -1.96 13.23
CA LYS A 58 3.56 -2.02 14.68
C LYS A 58 4.90 -1.54 15.23
N GLY A 59 4.99 -0.27 15.62
CA GLY A 59 6.26 0.33 16.01
C GLY A 59 7.26 0.25 14.85
N ARG A 60 8.40 -0.37 15.09
CA ARG A 60 9.44 -0.55 14.06
C ARG A 60 9.20 -1.75 13.15
N LEU A 61 8.28 -2.64 13.52
CA LEU A 61 7.96 -3.80 12.70
C LEU A 61 7.10 -3.37 11.52
N GLN A 62 7.62 -3.52 10.30
CA GLN A 62 6.83 -3.31 9.09
C GLN A 62 6.02 -4.56 8.82
N PHE A 63 4.73 -4.43 8.71
CA PHE A 63 3.83 -5.55 8.51
C PHE A 63 3.50 -5.72 7.03
N VAL A 64 2.83 -4.74 6.44
CA VAL A 64 2.49 -4.75 5.02
C VAL A 64 2.60 -3.35 4.44
N LYS A 65 2.73 -3.26 3.11
CA LYS A 65 2.63 -2.01 2.36
C LYS A 65 1.63 -2.18 1.25
N LEU A 66 0.87 -1.13 1.00
CA LEU A 66 -0.10 -1.08 -0.08
C LEU A 66 0.29 0.00 -1.08
N SER A 67 0.22 -0.33 -2.36
CA SER A 67 0.51 0.60 -3.45
C SER A 67 -0.44 0.32 -4.60
N VAL A 68 -0.44 1.18 -5.60
CA VAL A 68 -1.28 1.01 -6.78
C VAL A 68 -0.51 1.39 -8.03
N ALA A 69 -0.71 0.63 -9.11
CA ALA A 69 -0.13 0.92 -10.41
C ALA A 69 -1.18 0.60 -11.47
N GLY A 70 -1.68 1.64 -12.13
CA GLY A 70 -2.78 1.49 -13.10
C GLY A 70 -4.00 0.88 -12.45
N LYS A 71 -4.44 -0.26 -12.95
CA LYS A 71 -5.60 -0.98 -12.43
C LYS A 71 -5.25 -2.12 -11.47
N THR A 72 -4.01 -2.13 -10.97
CA THR A 72 -3.53 -3.19 -10.09
C THR A 72 -3.23 -2.62 -8.71
N LEU A 73 -3.89 -3.15 -7.69
CA LEU A 73 -3.52 -2.91 -6.30
C LEU A 73 -2.37 -3.85 -5.96
N LYS A 74 -1.36 -3.35 -5.26
CA LYS A 74 -0.17 -4.13 -4.88
C LYS A 74 -0.09 -4.24 -3.38
N LEU A 75 0.07 -5.47 -2.90
CA LEU A 75 0.23 -5.77 -1.48
C LEU A 75 1.61 -6.39 -1.27
N TYR A 76 2.43 -5.71 -0.45
CA TYR A 76 3.76 -6.19 -0.06
C TYR A 76 3.69 -6.67 1.39
N LEU A 77 4.17 -7.89 1.63
CA LEU A 77 4.05 -8.56 2.94
C LEU A 77 5.42 -8.87 3.53
N ASN A 78 5.55 -8.67 4.83
CA ASN A 78 6.74 -9.03 5.59
C ASN A 78 6.74 -10.54 5.88
N MET A 79 7.01 -11.32 4.85
CA MET A 79 7.02 -12.78 4.88
C MET A 79 8.26 -13.29 4.16
N ASP A 80 8.53 -14.58 4.33
CA ASP A 80 9.57 -15.27 3.60
C ASP A 80 8.97 -15.90 2.33
N ILE A 81 9.49 -15.51 1.16
CA ILE A 81 9.02 -16.06 -0.12
C ILE A 81 9.21 -17.58 -0.17
N ALA A 82 10.26 -18.09 0.48
CA ALA A 82 10.54 -19.52 0.49
C ALA A 82 9.46 -20.34 1.20
N THR A 83 8.75 -19.72 2.15
CA THR A 83 7.67 -20.37 2.89
C THR A 83 6.27 -19.99 2.39
N THR A 84 6.22 -19.16 1.34
CA THR A 84 4.95 -18.75 0.75
C THR A 84 4.53 -19.77 -0.31
N ASP A 85 3.29 -20.24 -0.23
CA ASP A 85 2.78 -21.26 -1.16
C ASP A 85 2.82 -20.72 -2.60
N PRO A 86 3.43 -21.47 -3.54
CA PRO A 86 3.50 -21.05 -4.95
C PRO A 86 2.14 -20.80 -5.61
N LYS A 87 1.06 -21.37 -5.08
CA LYS A 87 -0.30 -21.16 -5.64
C LYS A 87 -0.74 -19.71 -5.62
N PHE A 88 -0.17 -18.88 -4.76
CA PHE A 88 -0.51 -17.46 -4.68
C PHE A 88 0.18 -16.62 -5.76
N HIS A 89 1.17 -17.18 -6.45
CA HIS A 89 1.92 -16.51 -7.52
C HIS A 89 2.53 -15.19 -7.07
N CYS A 90 3.05 -15.15 -5.84
CA CYS A 90 3.72 -13.98 -5.32
C CYS A 90 5.08 -13.78 -5.98
N LYS A 91 5.47 -12.51 -6.12
CA LYS A 91 6.78 -12.13 -6.65
C LYS A 91 7.73 -11.84 -5.51
N ASP A 92 8.98 -12.30 -5.64
CA ASP A 92 10.06 -12.00 -4.71
C ASP A 92 10.67 -10.65 -5.02
N MET A 93 10.59 -9.71 -4.06
CA MET A 93 11.08 -8.35 -4.22
C MET A 93 12.32 -8.07 -3.36
N ARG A 94 13.03 -9.11 -2.88
CA ARG A 94 14.17 -8.94 -1.98
C ARG A 94 15.33 -8.15 -2.60
N ASP A 95 15.46 -8.19 -3.92
CA ASP A 95 16.51 -7.46 -4.64
C ASP A 95 16.24 -5.95 -4.73
N LYS A 96 15.05 -5.50 -4.35
CA LYS A 96 14.69 -4.09 -4.34
C LYS A 96 14.83 -3.53 -2.93
N LYS A 97 15.72 -2.56 -2.77
CA LYS A 97 16.01 -1.95 -1.47
C LYS A 97 14.76 -1.45 -0.75
N THR A 98 13.82 -0.86 -1.49
CA THR A 98 12.57 -0.32 -0.95
C THR A 98 11.70 -1.41 -0.30
N TYR A 99 11.79 -2.65 -0.77
CA TYR A 99 10.89 -3.72 -0.35
C TYR A 99 11.61 -4.85 0.39
N VAL A 100 12.85 -4.64 0.81
CA VAL A 100 13.64 -5.69 1.46
C VAL A 100 12.98 -6.19 2.76
N THR A 101 12.23 -5.34 3.44
CA THR A 101 11.52 -5.70 4.68
C THR A 101 10.13 -6.26 4.43
N VAL A 102 9.59 -6.09 3.22
CA VAL A 102 8.27 -6.60 2.82
C VAL A 102 8.41 -7.24 1.44
N PRO A 103 9.19 -8.33 1.33
CA PRO A 103 9.64 -8.81 0.02
C PRO A 103 8.64 -9.64 -0.77
N VAL A 104 7.48 -9.98 -0.20
CA VAL A 104 6.49 -10.81 -0.88
C VAL A 104 5.42 -9.91 -1.49
N LEU A 105 5.38 -9.84 -2.81
CA LEU A 105 4.40 -9.02 -3.54
C LEU A 105 3.29 -9.88 -4.11
N LEU A 106 2.06 -9.53 -3.76
CA LEU A 106 0.85 -10.05 -4.40
C LEU A 106 0.20 -8.93 -5.21
N ARG A 107 0.03 -9.15 -6.51
CA ARG A 107 -0.73 -8.23 -7.36
C ARG A 107 -2.20 -8.62 -7.34
N ILE A 108 -3.06 -7.63 -7.10
CA ILE A 108 -4.49 -7.86 -6.89
C ILE A 108 -5.27 -7.29 -8.06
N LYS A 109 -5.79 -8.18 -8.90
CA LYS A 109 -6.55 -7.83 -10.10
C LYS A 109 -7.93 -8.48 -10.14
N SER A 110 -8.29 -9.29 -9.12
CA SER A 110 -9.50 -10.10 -9.13
C SER A 110 -10.00 -10.37 -7.72
N GLY A 111 -11.23 -10.88 -7.62
CA GLY A 111 -11.78 -11.34 -6.35
C GLY A 111 -11.00 -12.49 -5.74
N ARG A 112 -10.44 -13.39 -6.59
CA ARG A 112 -9.59 -14.48 -6.12
C ARG A 112 -8.33 -13.92 -5.44
N ALA A 113 -7.70 -12.92 -6.06
CA ALA A 113 -6.52 -12.29 -5.49
C ALA A 113 -6.84 -11.58 -4.17
N MET A 114 -8.04 -11.02 -4.03
CA MET A 114 -8.51 -10.45 -2.76
C MET A 114 -8.58 -11.51 -1.67
N ARG A 115 -9.11 -12.69 -1.98
CA ARG A 115 -9.15 -13.80 -1.01
C ARG A 115 -7.73 -14.25 -0.63
N TYR A 116 -6.85 -14.36 -1.61
CA TYR A 116 -5.44 -14.70 -1.37
C TYR A 116 -4.75 -13.66 -0.48
N ALA A 117 -5.03 -12.39 -0.73
CA ALA A 117 -4.48 -11.29 0.07
C ALA A 117 -4.84 -11.45 1.55
N LYS A 118 -6.10 -11.76 1.84
CA LYS A 118 -6.55 -11.94 3.22
C LYS A 118 -5.88 -13.15 3.88
N ILE A 119 -5.75 -14.25 3.15
CA ILE A 119 -5.05 -15.44 3.66
C ILE A 119 -3.60 -15.10 3.99
N LEU A 120 -2.91 -14.38 3.10
CA LEU A 120 -1.52 -14.02 3.29
C LEU A 120 -1.35 -13.02 4.43
N ILE A 121 -2.25 -12.06 4.57
CA ILE A 121 -2.23 -11.12 5.70
C ILE A 121 -2.34 -11.90 7.02
N ASP A 122 -3.22 -12.88 7.10
CA ASP A 122 -3.38 -13.70 8.29
C ASP A 122 -2.13 -14.54 8.58
N GLN A 123 -1.54 -15.15 7.56
CA GLN A 123 -0.30 -15.91 7.72
C GLN A 123 0.86 -15.01 8.17
N CYS A 124 0.94 -13.83 7.57
CA CYS A 124 1.95 -12.84 7.94
C CYS A 124 1.78 -12.41 9.40
N ALA A 125 0.57 -12.11 9.80
CA ALA A 125 0.25 -11.73 11.18
C ALA A 125 0.64 -12.83 12.16
N GLU A 126 0.30 -14.07 11.85
CA GLU A 126 0.65 -15.22 12.69
C GLU A 126 2.16 -15.36 12.85
N SER A 127 2.91 -15.19 11.76
CA SER A 127 4.37 -15.31 11.79
C SER A 127 5.03 -14.24 12.66
N HIS A 128 4.36 -13.11 12.87
CA HIS A 128 4.86 -12.02 13.71
C HIS A 128 4.18 -11.94 15.08
N GLY A 129 3.33 -12.92 15.40
CA GLY A 129 2.64 -12.95 16.67
C GLY A 129 1.63 -11.82 16.87
N LEU A 130 1.09 -11.28 15.79
CA LEU A 130 0.07 -10.23 15.89
C LEU A 130 -1.25 -10.81 16.37
N VAL A 131 -1.95 -10.07 17.21
CA VAL A 131 -3.21 -10.50 17.84
C VAL A 131 -4.33 -9.61 17.36
N GLU A 132 -5.46 -10.23 17.00
CA GLU A 132 -6.63 -9.50 16.55
C GLU A 132 -7.16 -8.58 17.65
N ASN A 133 -7.52 -7.36 17.28
CA ASN A 133 -8.15 -6.39 18.17
C ASN A 133 -9.66 -6.47 18.01
N LYS A 134 -10.33 -7.08 18.98
CA LYS A 134 -11.79 -7.25 18.95
C LYS A 134 -12.56 -5.93 19.01
N LYS A 135 -11.88 -4.86 19.41
CA LYS A 135 -12.48 -3.51 19.49
C LYS A 135 -12.14 -2.65 18.28
N PHE A 136 -11.52 -3.25 17.26
CA PHE A 136 -11.13 -2.51 16.05
C PHE A 136 -12.38 -1.93 15.36
N GLN A 137 -12.27 -0.64 14.99
CA GLN A 137 -13.29 0.02 14.21
C GLN A 137 -12.72 0.36 12.84
N GLU A 138 -13.47 0.06 11.79
CA GLU A 138 -13.04 0.29 10.43
C GLU A 138 -12.81 1.78 10.18
N VAL A 139 -11.79 2.07 9.36
CA VAL A 139 -11.46 3.43 8.95
C VAL A 139 -11.92 3.65 7.51
N ASP A 140 -12.11 4.92 7.17
CA ASP A 140 -12.36 5.33 5.79
C ASP A 140 -11.00 5.52 5.10
N ALA A 141 -10.55 4.49 4.38
CA ALA A 141 -9.22 4.50 3.78
C ALA A 141 -9.07 5.61 2.74
N ILE A 142 -10.08 5.82 1.89
CA ILE A 142 -10.02 6.87 0.87
C ILE A 142 -10.05 8.26 1.52
N GLY A 143 -10.85 8.43 2.58
CA GLY A 143 -10.85 9.68 3.35
C GLY A 143 -9.48 9.98 3.94
N MET A 144 -8.77 8.97 4.41
CA MET A 144 -7.40 9.14 4.92
C MET A 144 -6.43 9.58 3.81
N VAL A 145 -6.57 9.03 2.61
CA VAL A 145 -5.76 9.42 1.45
C VAL A 145 -6.05 10.87 1.06
N GLU A 146 -7.31 11.25 1.03
CA GLU A 146 -7.73 12.63 0.75
C GLU A 146 -7.14 13.61 1.77
N ASN A 147 -7.23 13.28 3.06
CA ASN A 147 -6.66 14.10 4.13
C ASN A 147 -5.15 14.24 4.00
N PHE A 148 -4.46 13.17 3.67
CA PHE A 148 -3.01 13.20 3.45
C PHE A 148 -2.66 14.18 2.32
N LEU A 149 -3.36 14.08 1.20
CA LEU A 149 -3.10 14.95 0.04
C LEU A 149 -3.44 16.40 0.35
N TYR A 150 -4.53 16.65 1.07
CA TYR A 150 -4.94 17.99 1.49
C TYR A 150 -3.85 18.64 2.36
N LYS A 151 -3.37 17.92 3.36
CA LYS A 151 -2.31 18.43 4.26
C LYS A 151 -1.01 18.69 3.52
N GLN A 152 -0.67 17.84 2.56
CA GLN A 152 0.53 18.02 1.74
C GLN A 152 0.44 19.31 0.91
N ASN A 153 -0.71 19.54 0.26
CA ASN A 153 -0.95 20.74 -0.53
C ASN A 153 -0.96 22.00 0.33
N GLU A 154 -1.58 21.92 1.51
CA GLU A 154 -1.63 23.03 2.47
C GLU A 154 -0.22 23.43 2.91
N GLY A 155 0.65 22.44 3.20
CA GLY A 155 2.04 22.68 3.53
C GLY A 155 2.80 23.36 2.41
N GLU A 156 2.55 22.96 1.16
CA GLU A 156 3.17 23.57 -0.01
C GLU A 156 2.73 25.03 -0.19
N GLU A 157 1.45 25.32 0.04
CA GLU A 157 0.93 26.69 -0.02
C GLU A 157 1.56 27.57 1.04
N GLU A 158 1.74 27.07 2.25
CA GLU A 158 2.37 27.82 3.34
C GLU A 158 3.84 28.14 3.04
N GLU A 159 4.53 27.22 2.37
CA GLU A 159 5.93 27.42 1.98
C GLU A 159 6.09 28.39 0.79
N ALA A 160 5.06 28.52 0.00
CA ALA A 160 5.09 29.40 -1.15
C ALA A 160 4.95 30.84 -0.73
#